data_9f85e73a1afdb21982d55d7d768857bf
#
_entry.id   9f85e73a1afdb21982d55d7d768857bf
#
_cell.length_a   1.000
_cell.length_b   1.000
_cell.length_c   1.000
_cell.angle_alpha   90.00
_cell.angle_beta   90.00
_cell.angle_gamma   90.00
#
_symmetry.space_group_name_H-M   'P 1'
#
loop_
_entity.id
_entity.type
_entity.pdbx_description
1 polymer ?
#
loop_
_entity_poly.entity_id
_entity_poly.type
_entity_poly.pdbx_seq_one_letter_code
_entity_poly.pdbx_strand_id
1 'polypeptide(L)'
;MNTVKPESVALFCLTPGGVALAKRLKLALPMTCYTSEKLLEEGFVPFDGGFTRSLRDAFTQHSALVFIGATGIAVRVLAPLVNDKFSDPAVIVIDERGQHVISLLSGHFGGANALARYLAGILGADPVITTATDVNELAALDTLACQLDARMEDLRGAVKTINHGLVSGERIGLWCEEALRDEVERCDTRGFIPVTSLDDMPELAALICVTVQSSLPELRVPVYKLVPRRVVAGIGCRRDTPFAVVSGLLKQQLQTHAFDPLALRAIGSITLKEHEKALTLLAESLHVPFEIFTADALRQHEHRFPVSDFVRQTTGVGSVSGPVAWLMSGGQLVGETLREQGVTITLGVSH
;
A
#
# COMPACT_ATOMS: atom_id res chain seq x y z
N MET A 1 -11.13 0.84 -4.29
CA MET A 1 -11.27 1.60 -3.03
C MET A 1 -10.07 1.27 -2.18
N ASN A 2 -9.13 2.21 -1.99
CA ASN A 2 -8.14 2.06 -0.92
C ASN A 2 -8.92 2.05 0.38
N THR A 3 -9.19 0.87 0.88
CA THR A 3 -9.85 0.69 2.17
C THR A 3 -8.84 1.08 3.23
N VAL A 4 -9.00 2.31 3.76
CA VAL A 4 -8.43 2.64 5.07
C VAL A 4 -8.82 1.47 5.97
N LYS A 5 -7.84 0.74 6.50
CA LYS A 5 -8.13 -0.40 7.39
C LYS A 5 -9.03 0.12 8.49
N PRO A 6 -10.22 -0.47 8.74
CA PRO A 6 -11.20 0.07 9.69
C PRO A 6 -10.64 0.32 11.08
N GLU A 7 -9.70 -0.52 11.51
CA GLU A 7 -9.00 -0.47 12.81
C GLU A 7 -8.02 0.71 12.94
N SER A 8 -7.78 1.46 11.85
CA SER A 8 -6.80 2.53 11.80
C SER A 8 -7.41 3.94 11.76
N VAL A 9 -8.71 4.09 11.90
CA VAL A 9 -9.40 5.40 11.93
C VAL A 9 -9.70 5.81 13.37
N ALA A 10 -9.23 6.99 13.78
CA ALA A 10 -9.60 7.63 15.03
C ALA A 10 -10.52 8.83 14.78
N LEU A 11 -11.63 8.91 15.49
CA LEU A 11 -12.54 10.05 15.44
C LEU A 11 -12.57 10.79 16.77
N PHE A 12 -12.50 12.11 16.74
CA PHE A 12 -12.50 12.99 17.89
C PHE A 12 -13.69 13.95 17.83
N CYS A 13 -14.45 14.05 18.95
CA CYS A 13 -15.53 15.03 19.08
C CYS A 13 -15.53 15.67 20.47
N LEU A 14 -15.93 16.95 20.53
CA LEU A 14 -15.85 17.78 21.74
C LEU A 14 -17.24 18.26 22.23
N THR A 15 -18.31 17.98 21.49
CA THR A 15 -19.65 18.51 21.73
C THR A 15 -20.70 17.41 21.60
N PRO A 16 -21.91 17.59 22.20
CA PRO A 16 -23.00 16.62 22.02
C PRO A 16 -23.42 16.43 20.56
N GLY A 17 -23.42 17.49 19.74
CA GLY A 17 -23.67 17.41 18.30
C GLY A 17 -22.63 16.54 17.60
N GLY A 18 -21.35 16.73 17.94
CA GLY A 18 -20.25 15.92 17.43
C GLY A 18 -20.38 14.43 17.82
N VAL A 19 -20.81 14.11 19.04
CA VAL A 19 -21.09 12.73 19.47
C VAL A 19 -22.21 12.11 18.64
N ALA A 20 -23.28 12.86 18.36
CA ALA A 20 -24.37 12.34 17.53
C ALA A 20 -23.90 12.03 16.08
N LEU A 21 -23.08 12.88 15.49
CA LEU A 21 -22.47 12.62 14.16
C LEU A 21 -21.51 11.43 14.22
N ALA A 22 -20.68 11.33 15.25
CA ALA A 22 -19.74 10.23 15.44
C ALA A 22 -20.45 8.87 15.49
N LYS A 23 -21.59 8.79 16.17
CA LYS A 23 -22.43 7.57 16.21
C LYS A 23 -22.92 7.17 14.81
N ARG A 24 -23.37 8.13 14.01
CA ARG A 24 -23.81 7.85 12.63
C ARG A 24 -22.68 7.32 11.78
N LEU A 25 -21.50 7.95 11.85
CA LEU A 25 -20.32 7.54 11.10
C LEU A 25 -19.80 6.16 11.53
N LYS A 26 -19.80 5.87 12.83
CA LYS A 26 -19.37 4.58 13.40
C LYS A 26 -20.20 3.39 12.91
N LEU A 27 -21.46 3.59 12.57
CA LEU A 27 -22.32 2.55 12.00
C LEU A 27 -21.90 2.14 10.59
N ALA A 28 -21.31 3.06 9.83
CA ALA A 28 -20.93 2.84 8.44
C ALA A 28 -19.45 2.49 8.27
N LEU A 29 -18.60 2.98 9.18
CA LEU A 29 -17.15 2.74 9.15
C LEU A 29 -16.65 2.44 10.56
N PRO A 30 -16.10 1.25 10.82
CA PRO A 30 -15.46 0.93 12.10
C PRO A 30 -14.35 1.94 12.41
N MET A 31 -14.43 2.56 13.60
CA MET A 31 -13.47 3.55 14.05
C MET A 31 -13.44 3.63 15.58
N THR A 32 -12.31 4.05 16.13
CA THR A 32 -12.19 4.36 17.56
C THR A 32 -12.63 5.82 17.78
N CYS A 33 -13.72 6.01 18.52
CA CYS A 33 -14.27 7.33 18.81
C CYS A 33 -13.81 7.84 20.17
N TYR A 34 -13.21 9.02 20.21
CA TYR A 34 -12.70 9.68 21.41
C TYR A 34 -13.54 10.90 21.77
N THR A 35 -13.84 11.06 23.06
CA THR A 35 -14.55 12.23 23.57
C THR A 35 -14.15 12.55 25.01
N SER A 36 -14.65 13.67 25.57
CA SER A 36 -14.44 14.00 26.97
C SER A 36 -15.25 13.09 27.90
N GLU A 37 -14.79 12.89 29.15
CA GLU A 37 -15.53 12.12 30.16
C GLU A 37 -16.97 12.56 30.34
N LYS A 38 -17.25 13.87 30.20
CA LYS A 38 -18.60 14.43 30.33
C LYS A 38 -19.56 14.03 29.22
N LEU A 39 -19.02 13.62 28.08
CA LEU A 39 -19.77 13.23 26.87
C LEU A 39 -19.60 11.73 26.56
N LEU A 40 -19.02 10.98 27.51
CA LEU A 40 -18.72 9.57 27.31
C LEU A 40 -20.00 8.77 27.13
N GLU A 41 -20.01 7.95 26.09
CA GLU A 41 -21.07 7.03 25.77
C GLU A 41 -20.52 5.62 25.51
N GLU A 42 -21.40 4.64 25.44
CA GLU A 42 -21.01 3.25 25.19
C GLU A 42 -20.23 3.11 23.88
N GLY A 43 -19.06 2.48 23.97
CA GLY A 43 -18.16 2.27 22.84
C GLY A 43 -17.36 3.50 22.40
N PHE A 44 -17.33 4.57 23.23
CA PHE A 44 -16.41 5.69 23.09
C PHE A 44 -15.27 5.56 24.11
N VAL A 45 -14.14 6.16 23.80
CA VAL A 45 -12.94 6.18 24.64
C VAL A 45 -12.75 7.59 25.19
N PRO A 46 -12.53 7.76 26.51
CA PRO A 46 -12.21 9.07 27.06
C PRO A 46 -10.83 9.54 26.63
N PHE A 47 -10.62 10.86 26.59
CA PHE A 47 -9.29 11.41 26.32
C PHE A 47 -8.30 11.02 27.43
N ASP A 48 -7.16 10.46 27.04
CA ASP A 48 -6.04 10.20 27.97
C ASP A 48 -5.11 11.43 28.01
N GLY A 49 -4.97 12.03 29.19
CA GLY A 49 -4.16 13.24 29.38
C GLY A 49 -4.72 14.48 28.67
N GLY A 50 -6.03 14.45 28.30
CA GLY A 50 -6.76 15.51 27.64
C GLY A 50 -6.73 15.47 26.11
N PHE A 51 -7.60 16.30 25.51
CA PHE A 51 -7.84 16.32 24.06
C PHE A 51 -6.57 16.47 23.21
N THR A 52 -5.72 17.45 23.54
CA THR A 52 -4.51 17.76 22.77
C THR A 52 -3.55 16.57 22.74
N ARG A 53 -3.35 15.89 23.88
CA ARG A 53 -2.47 14.72 23.96
C ARG A 53 -3.07 13.56 23.18
N SER A 54 -4.31 13.21 23.45
CA SER A 54 -4.98 12.10 22.75
C SER A 54 -4.99 12.25 21.24
N LEU A 55 -5.22 13.48 20.72
CA LEU A 55 -5.21 13.74 19.28
C LEU A 55 -3.79 13.60 18.70
N ARG A 56 -2.75 14.02 19.41
CA ARG A 56 -1.35 13.88 19.00
C ARG A 56 -0.90 12.42 19.00
N ASP A 57 -1.27 11.66 20.01
CA ASP A 57 -0.94 10.23 20.11
C ASP A 57 -1.63 9.47 18.96
N ALA A 58 -2.90 9.76 18.68
CA ALA A 58 -3.61 9.17 17.56
C ALA A 58 -3.01 9.52 16.18
N PHE A 59 -2.42 10.71 16.00
CA PHE A 59 -1.75 11.09 14.76
C PHE A 59 -0.59 10.15 14.39
N THR A 60 0.09 9.59 15.37
CA THR A 60 1.20 8.66 15.15
C THR A 60 0.77 7.18 15.09
N GLN A 61 -0.42 6.86 15.59
CA GLN A 61 -0.88 5.48 15.77
C GLN A 61 -1.92 5.02 14.74
N HIS A 62 -2.61 5.98 14.09
CA HIS A 62 -3.69 5.69 13.16
C HIS A 62 -3.34 6.16 11.74
N SER A 63 -3.89 5.50 10.74
CA SER A 63 -3.73 5.89 9.34
C SER A 63 -4.66 7.05 8.93
N ALA A 64 -5.72 7.30 9.70
CA ALA A 64 -6.65 8.40 9.46
C ALA A 64 -7.20 8.98 10.75
N LEU A 65 -7.36 10.30 10.77
CA LEU A 65 -7.98 11.07 11.83
C LEU A 65 -9.21 11.80 11.30
N VAL A 66 -10.31 11.71 12.02
CA VAL A 66 -11.53 12.49 11.79
C VAL A 66 -11.76 13.37 13.02
N PHE A 67 -11.81 14.67 12.83
CA PHE A 67 -12.09 15.62 13.90
C PHE A 67 -13.41 16.35 13.63
N ILE A 68 -14.39 16.21 14.53
CA ILE A 68 -15.66 16.94 14.48
C ILE A 68 -15.53 18.20 15.33
N GLY A 69 -15.39 19.34 14.66
CA GLY A 69 -15.19 20.64 15.30
C GLY A 69 -14.52 21.68 14.41
N ALA A 70 -14.06 22.78 15.01
CA ALA A 70 -13.45 23.87 14.25
C ALA A 70 -12.08 23.49 13.67
N THR A 71 -11.89 23.68 12.37
CA THR A 71 -10.63 23.40 11.63
C THR A 71 -9.41 24.03 12.31
N GLY A 72 -9.53 25.26 12.83
CA GLY A 72 -8.43 25.94 13.52
C GLY A 72 -7.96 25.25 14.80
N ILE A 73 -8.80 24.45 15.46
CA ILE A 73 -8.40 23.63 16.62
C ILE A 73 -7.53 22.48 16.14
N ALA A 74 -7.97 21.74 15.12
CA ALA A 74 -7.19 20.65 14.52
C ALA A 74 -5.81 21.12 14.06
N VAL A 75 -5.76 22.23 13.30
CA VAL A 75 -4.50 22.82 12.81
C VAL A 75 -3.55 23.15 13.95
N ARG A 76 -4.01 23.85 15.00
CA ARG A 76 -3.13 24.25 16.13
C ARG A 76 -2.58 23.05 16.89
N VAL A 77 -3.36 22.00 17.04
CA VAL A 77 -2.91 20.78 17.76
C VAL A 77 -1.93 19.96 16.91
N LEU A 78 -2.20 19.82 15.61
CA LEU A 78 -1.45 18.94 14.72
C LEU A 78 -0.23 19.61 14.08
N ALA A 79 -0.20 20.94 13.96
CA ALA A 79 0.89 21.67 13.30
C ALA A 79 2.31 21.24 13.74
N PRO A 80 2.60 20.98 15.03
CA PRO A 80 3.92 20.52 15.45
C PRO A 80 4.30 19.11 14.98
N LEU A 81 3.35 18.31 14.50
CA LEU A 81 3.54 16.92 14.11
C LEU A 81 3.55 16.74 12.59
N VAL A 82 3.00 17.71 11.85
CA VAL A 82 2.96 17.64 10.37
C VAL A 82 4.38 17.68 9.83
N ASN A 83 4.72 16.64 9.06
CA ASN A 83 6.06 16.45 8.53
C ASN A 83 6.04 16.23 7.01
N ASP A 84 5.32 15.21 6.53
CA ASP A 84 5.40 14.78 5.15
C ASP A 84 4.09 14.16 4.65
N LYS A 85 3.59 14.65 3.50
CA LYS A 85 2.36 14.16 2.88
C LYS A 85 2.37 12.66 2.51
N PHE A 86 3.55 12.02 2.46
CA PHE A 86 3.69 10.58 2.18
C PHE A 86 3.72 9.71 3.44
N SER A 87 3.90 10.30 4.62
CA SER A 87 3.95 9.59 5.90
C SER A 87 2.87 10.03 6.87
N ASP A 88 2.41 11.27 6.79
CA ASP A 88 1.40 11.79 7.68
C ASP A 88 0.03 11.13 7.39
N PRO A 89 -0.76 10.83 8.43
CA PRO A 89 -2.08 10.22 8.26
C PRO A 89 -3.03 11.15 7.51
N ALA A 90 -4.09 10.56 6.94
CA ALA A 90 -5.22 11.32 6.45
C ALA A 90 -5.86 12.13 7.59
N VAL A 91 -6.11 13.41 7.40
CA VAL A 91 -6.83 14.23 8.39
C VAL A 91 -8.07 14.84 7.76
N ILE A 92 -9.22 14.52 8.34
CA ILE A 92 -10.53 15.04 7.96
C ILE A 92 -11.06 15.93 9.09
N VAL A 93 -11.63 17.07 8.73
CA VAL A 93 -12.38 17.91 9.67
C VAL A 93 -13.83 18.00 9.21
N ILE A 94 -14.76 17.81 10.15
CA ILE A 94 -16.20 17.91 9.92
C ILE A 94 -16.75 19.00 10.83
N ASP A 95 -17.57 19.90 10.30
CA ASP A 95 -18.24 20.89 11.15
C ASP A 95 -19.27 20.21 12.07
N GLU A 96 -19.66 20.90 13.15
CA GLU A 96 -20.53 20.35 14.19
C GLU A 96 -21.91 19.90 13.68
N ARG A 97 -22.39 20.48 12.57
CA ARG A 97 -23.67 20.11 11.95
C ARG A 97 -23.52 19.03 10.89
N GLY A 98 -22.28 18.64 10.54
CA GLY A 98 -22.01 17.67 9.49
C GLY A 98 -22.41 18.16 8.11
N GLN A 99 -22.29 19.46 7.83
CA GLN A 99 -22.61 20.05 6.54
C GLN A 99 -21.41 20.03 5.59
N HIS A 100 -20.19 20.09 6.12
CA HIS A 100 -18.95 20.11 5.35
C HIS A 100 -17.98 19.05 5.88
N VAL A 101 -17.40 18.30 4.98
CA VAL A 101 -16.36 17.30 5.27
C VAL A 101 -15.08 17.72 4.57
N ILE A 102 -14.12 18.24 5.32
CA ILE A 102 -12.93 18.90 4.82
C ILE A 102 -11.75 17.92 4.80
N SER A 103 -11.17 17.68 3.62
CA SER A 103 -9.88 17.01 3.48
C SER A 103 -8.77 17.99 3.87
N LEU A 104 -8.23 17.85 5.10
CA LEU A 104 -7.28 18.83 5.65
C LEU A 104 -5.83 18.47 5.32
N LEU A 105 -5.41 17.22 5.51
CA LEU A 105 -4.04 16.75 5.27
C LEU A 105 -4.04 15.42 4.53
N SER A 106 -2.97 15.18 3.75
CA SER A 106 -2.68 13.91 3.06
C SER A 106 -3.79 13.48 2.10
N GLY A 107 -4.24 14.41 1.24
CA GLY A 107 -5.40 14.24 0.34
C GLY A 107 -5.31 13.04 -0.57
N HIS A 108 -4.18 12.85 -1.29
CA HIS A 108 -3.98 11.76 -2.25
C HIS A 108 -3.41 10.52 -1.57
N PHE A 109 -2.12 10.52 -1.28
CA PHE A 109 -1.40 9.35 -0.77
C PHE A 109 -1.95 8.83 0.56
N GLY A 110 -2.28 9.72 1.49
CA GLY A 110 -2.93 9.36 2.76
C GLY A 110 -4.42 9.00 2.61
N GLY A 111 -5.05 9.30 1.47
CA GLY A 111 -6.43 8.95 1.19
C GLY A 111 -7.49 9.91 1.76
N ALA A 112 -7.10 11.10 2.25
CA ALA A 112 -8.05 12.03 2.87
C ALA A 112 -9.14 12.50 1.91
N ASN A 113 -8.86 12.70 0.60
CA ASN A 113 -9.86 13.09 -0.38
C ASN A 113 -10.94 12.01 -0.56
N ALA A 114 -10.51 10.74 -0.68
CA ALA A 114 -11.44 9.61 -0.81
C ALA A 114 -12.28 9.43 0.45
N LEU A 115 -11.65 9.52 1.64
CA LEU A 115 -12.33 9.42 2.92
C LEU A 115 -13.32 10.59 3.12
N ALA A 116 -12.95 11.82 2.73
CA ALA A 116 -13.85 12.97 2.80
C ALA A 116 -15.11 12.77 1.94
N ARG A 117 -14.97 12.29 0.69
CA ARG A 117 -16.12 11.97 -0.16
C ARG A 117 -17.00 10.86 0.44
N TYR A 118 -16.37 9.83 0.99
CA TYR A 118 -17.09 8.71 1.60
C TYR A 118 -17.92 9.16 2.82
N LEU A 119 -17.29 9.88 3.75
CA LEU A 119 -17.96 10.40 4.95
C LEU A 119 -19.04 11.43 4.60
N ALA A 120 -18.79 12.30 3.62
CA ALA A 120 -19.77 13.25 3.11
C ALA A 120 -21.01 12.53 2.55
N GLY A 121 -20.85 11.45 1.80
CA GLY A 121 -21.94 10.62 1.30
C GLY A 121 -22.82 10.04 2.42
N ILE A 122 -22.21 9.59 3.54
CA ILE A 122 -22.95 9.09 4.71
C ILE A 122 -23.76 10.19 5.38
N LEU A 123 -23.19 11.40 5.48
CA LEU A 123 -23.81 12.52 6.18
C LEU A 123 -24.82 13.29 5.31
N GLY A 124 -24.75 13.16 3.99
CA GLY A 124 -25.41 14.06 3.04
C GLY A 124 -24.76 15.46 3.04
N ALA A 125 -23.47 15.49 3.26
CA ALA A 125 -22.65 16.69 3.41
C ALA A 125 -21.91 17.07 2.12
N ASP A 126 -21.32 18.28 2.09
CA ASP A 126 -20.45 18.73 1.01
C ASP A 126 -18.99 18.35 1.29
N PRO A 127 -18.33 17.57 0.41
CA PRO A 127 -16.92 17.26 0.54
C PRO A 127 -16.06 18.44 0.06
N VAL A 128 -15.33 19.07 0.97
CA VAL A 128 -14.43 20.18 0.66
C VAL A 128 -13.05 19.65 0.32
N ILE A 129 -12.73 19.63 -0.98
CA ILE A 129 -11.45 19.14 -1.52
C ILE A 129 -10.82 20.27 -2.35
N THR A 130 -9.55 20.58 -2.07
CA THR A 130 -8.84 21.71 -2.65
C THR A 130 -7.60 21.35 -3.45
N THR A 131 -7.30 20.06 -3.60
CA THR A 131 -6.14 19.59 -4.37
C THR A 131 -6.31 19.92 -5.85
N ALA A 132 -5.27 20.47 -6.48
CA ALA A 132 -5.37 21.00 -7.85
C ALA A 132 -5.81 19.94 -8.87
N THR A 133 -5.33 18.70 -8.76
CA THR A 133 -5.75 17.60 -9.64
C THR A 133 -7.23 17.29 -9.49
N ASP A 134 -7.75 17.19 -8.26
CA ASP A 134 -9.17 16.91 -8.02
C ASP A 134 -10.08 18.03 -8.53
N VAL A 135 -9.69 19.31 -8.31
CA VAL A 135 -10.46 20.48 -8.78
C VAL A 135 -10.50 20.56 -10.32
N ASN A 136 -9.44 20.09 -10.99
CA ASN A 136 -9.38 20.05 -12.46
C ASN A 136 -9.86 18.70 -13.03
N GLU A 137 -10.46 17.82 -12.22
CA GLU A 137 -10.95 16.51 -12.62
C GLU A 137 -9.87 15.60 -13.24
N LEU A 138 -8.61 15.75 -12.77
CA LEU A 138 -7.46 14.97 -13.20
C LEU A 138 -7.11 13.90 -12.18
N ALA A 139 -6.57 12.79 -12.64
CA ALA A 139 -5.92 11.82 -11.78
C ALA A 139 -4.61 12.38 -11.19
N ALA A 140 -4.08 11.69 -10.17
CA ALA A 140 -2.79 12.01 -9.59
C ALA A 140 -1.91 10.77 -9.54
N LEU A 141 -0.60 10.92 -9.83
CA LEU A 141 0.34 9.80 -9.86
C LEU A 141 0.44 9.09 -8.50
N ASP A 142 0.41 9.82 -7.41
CA ASP A 142 0.43 9.25 -6.06
C ASP A 142 -0.85 8.46 -5.74
N THR A 143 -2.00 8.89 -6.23
CA THR A 143 -3.25 8.12 -6.14
C THR A 143 -3.16 6.82 -6.96
N LEU A 144 -2.68 6.90 -8.19
CA LEU A 144 -2.47 5.73 -9.05
C LEU A 144 -1.49 4.73 -8.42
N ALA A 145 -0.37 5.22 -7.84
CA ALA A 145 0.59 4.40 -7.13
C ALA A 145 -0.04 3.64 -5.95
N CYS A 146 -0.88 4.33 -5.16
CA CYS A 146 -1.61 3.71 -4.06
C CYS A 146 -2.64 2.67 -4.53
N GLN A 147 -3.42 2.99 -5.58
CA GLN A 147 -4.43 2.08 -6.11
C GLN A 147 -3.84 0.78 -6.64
N LEU A 148 -2.65 0.86 -7.25
CA LEU A 148 -1.91 -0.28 -7.77
C LEU A 148 -1.01 -0.97 -6.73
N ASP A 149 -0.95 -0.49 -5.48
CA ASP A 149 0.06 -0.92 -4.51
C ASP A 149 1.47 -0.91 -5.13
N ALA A 150 1.82 0.18 -5.80
CA ALA A 150 3.03 0.29 -6.60
C ALA A 150 4.11 1.12 -5.92
N ARG A 151 5.37 0.83 -6.27
CA ARG A 151 6.57 1.56 -5.86
C ARG A 151 7.24 2.23 -7.05
N MET A 152 8.05 3.23 -6.74
CA MET A 152 8.90 3.96 -7.70
C MET A 152 10.16 4.42 -6.96
N GLU A 153 11.30 4.44 -7.63
CA GLU A 153 12.59 4.84 -6.99
C GLU A 153 12.53 6.27 -6.42
N ASP A 154 12.01 7.24 -7.19
CA ASP A 154 11.76 8.61 -6.74
C ASP A 154 10.28 8.98 -6.95
N LEU A 155 9.40 8.40 -6.14
CA LEU A 155 7.97 8.70 -6.21
C LEU A 155 7.70 10.19 -5.93
N ARG A 156 8.45 10.81 -5.01
CA ARG A 156 8.25 12.21 -4.61
C ARG A 156 8.54 13.18 -5.76
N GLY A 157 9.68 13.03 -6.42
CA GLY A 157 10.05 13.83 -7.58
C GLY A 157 9.10 13.60 -8.75
N ALA A 158 8.77 12.35 -9.02
CA ALA A 158 7.83 11.97 -10.07
C ALA A 158 6.43 12.58 -9.84
N VAL A 159 5.86 12.46 -8.62
CA VAL A 159 4.55 13.04 -8.27
C VAL A 159 4.55 14.56 -8.49
N LYS A 160 5.60 15.25 -8.07
CA LYS A 160 5.70 16.70 -8.29
C LYS A 160 5.69 17.04 -9.78
N THR A 161 6.50 16.36 -10.58
CA THR A 161 6.64 16.63 -12.03
C THR A 161 5.37 16.25 -12.79
N ILE A 162 4.86 15.05 -12.60
CA ILE A 162 3.72 14.51 -13.34
C ILE A 162 2.42 15.25 -12.99
N ASN A 163 2.12 15.44 -11.69
CA ASN A 163 0.89 16.13 -11.29
C ASN A 163 0.91 17.60 -11.72
N HIS A 164 2.09 18.26 -11.67
CA HIS A 164 2.24 19.61 -12.22
C HIS A 164 2.01 19.64 -13.73
N GLY A 165 2.63 18.70 -14.49
CA GLY A 165 2.47 18.59 -15.93
C GLY A 165 1.01 18.40 -16.33
N LEU A 166 0.28 17.48 -15.66
CA LEU A 166 -1.16 17.27 -15.89
C LEU A 166 -1.97 18.55 -15.68
N VAL A 167 -1.77 19.26 -14.56
CA VAL A 167 -2.48 20.50 -14.26
C VAL A 167 -2.11 21.63 -15.25
N SER A 168 -0.88 21.60 -15.78
CA SER A 168 -0.41 22.56 -16.80
C SER A 168 -0.83 22.20 -18.22
N GLY A 169 -1.58 21.10 -18.42
CA GLY A 169 -2.05 20.66 -19.74
C GLY A 169 -1.00 19.94 -20.59
N GLU A 170 0.10 19.49 -19.99
CA GLU A 170 1.10 18.69 -20.69
C GLU A 170 0.55 17.29 -21.04
N ARG A 171 1.02 16.75 -22.15
CA ARG A 171 0.61 15.43 -22.64
C ARG A 171 1.41 14.34 -21.94
N ILE A 172 0.85 13.75 -20.90
CA ILE A 172 1.45 12.67 -20.10
C ILE A 172 0.86 11.33 -20.53
N GLY A 173 1.69 10.44 -21.04
CA GLY A 173 1.29 9.08 -21.43
C GLY A 173 1.19 8.13 -20.25
N LEU A 174 0.34 7.13 -20.38
CA LEU A 174 0.23 6.00 -19.45
C LEU A 174 0.23 4.70 -20.27
N TRP A 175 1.28 3.92 -20.10
CA TRP A 175 1.41 2.57 -20.64
C TRP A 175 1.44 1.55 -19.51
N CYS A 176 0.88 0.37 -19.75
CA CYS A 176 0.99 -0.76 -18.82
C CYS A 176 1.21 -2.07 -19.57
N GLU A 177 1.85 -3.03 -18.89
CA GLU A 177 1.90 -4.41 -19.35
C GLU A 177 0.49 -4.97 -19.55
N GLU A 178 0.35 -5.89 -20.52
CA GLU A 178 -0.92 -6.55 -20.79
C GLU A 178 -1.52 -7.22 -19.54
N ALA A 179 -0.67 -7.88 -18.75
CA ALA A 179 -1.08 -8.57 -17.52
C ALA A 179 -1.63 -7.64 -16.42
N LEU A 180 -1.36 -6.33 -16.50
CA LEU A 180 -1.80 -5.32 -15.53
C LEU A 180 -2.93 -4.43 -16.04
N ARG A 181 -3.38 -4.65 -17.28
CA ARG A 181 -4.37 -3.79 -17.97
C ARG A 181 -5.66 -3.66 -17.18
N ASP A 182 -6.26 -4.77 -16.79
CA ASP A 182 -7.53 -4.78 -16.05
C ASP A 182 -7.44 -4.06 -14.70
N GLU A 183 -6.25 -4.09 -14.07
CA GLU A 183 -6.04 -3.37 -12.81
C GLU A 183 -5.92 -1.87 -13.03
N VAL A 184 -5.17 -1.45 -14.06
CA VAL A 184 -4.99 -0.04 -14.42
C VAL A 184 -6.30 0.58 -14.89
N GLU A 185 -7.13 -0.14 -15.65
CA GLU A 185 -8.44 0.33 -16.10
C GLU A 185 -9.43 0.59 -14.95
N ARG A 186 -9.26 -0.09 -13.81
CA ARG A 186 -10.05 0.17 -12.60
C ARG A 186 -9.55 1.35 -11.77
N CYS A 187 -8.38 1.89 -12.09
CA CYS A 187 -7.83 3.05 -11.42
C CYS A 187 -8.34 4.36 -12.02
N ASP A 188 -8.17 5.46 -11.28
CA ASP A 188 -8.39 6.79 -11.83
C ASP A 188 -7.21 7.17 -12.73
N THR A 189 -7.47 7.25 -14.03
CA THR A 189 -6.48 7.57 -15.06
C THR A 189 -6.84 8.84 -15.85
N ARG A 190 -7.79 9.64 -15.36
CA ARG A 190 -8.25 10.87 -16.03
C ARG A 190 -7.08 11.84 -16.26
N GLY A 191 -6.98 12.34 -17.48
CA GLY A 191 -5.93 13.26 -17.90
C GLY A 191 -4.67 12.58 -18.44
N PHE A 192 -4.43 11.29 -18.15
CA PHE A 192 -3.38 10.53 -18.82
C PHE A 192 -3.82 10.10 -20.22
N ILE A 193 -2.88 10.11 -21.15
CA ILE A 193 -3.08 9.63 -22.54
C ILE A 193 -2.78 8.14 -22.58
N PRO A 194 -3.75 7.26 -22.89
CA PRO A 194 -3.48 5.84 -23.00
C PRO A 194 -2.48 5.56 -24.12
N VAL A 195 -1.43 4.78 -23.81
CA VAL A 195 -0.42 4.31 -24.77
C VAL A 195 -0.56 2.79 -24.88
N THR A 196 -0.88 2.29 -26.05
CA THR A 196 -1.06 0.85 -26.30
C THR A 196 0.22 0.16 -26.76
N SER A 197 1.12 0.88 -27.42
CA SER A 197 2.40 0.38 -27.90
C SER A 197 3.51 1.37 -27.60
N LEU A 198 4.66 0.87 -27.14
CA LEU A 198 5.85 1.68 -26.92
C LEU A 198 6.60 2.01 -28.22
N ASP A 199 6.33 1.25 -29.30
CA ASP A 199 6.95 1.47 -30.61
C ASP A 199 6.23 2.55 -31.43
N ASP A 200 4.93 2.81 -31.15
CA ASP A 200 4.11 3.79 -31.86
C ASP A 200 3.39 4.70 -30.84
N MET A 201 4.15 5.60 -30.26
CA MET A 201 3.64 6.54 -29.28
C MET A 201 3.32 7.91 -29.89
N PRO A 202 2.25 8.58 -29.42
CA PRO A 202 2.03 9.98 -29.76
C PRO A 202 3.16 10.85 -29.19
N GLU A 203 3.22 12.12 -29.60
CA GLU A 203 4.11 13.09 -28.97
C GLU A 203 3.66 13.33 -27.52
N LEU A 204 4.60 13.10 -26.58
CA LEU A 204 4.38 13.16 -25.12
C LEU A 204 5.46 13.99 -24.46
N ALA A 205 5.11 14.69 -23.37
CA ALA A 205 6.06 15.36 -22.47
C ALA A 205 6.74 14.36 -21.52
N ALA A 206 6.02 13.32 -21.12
CA ALA A 206 6.51 12.22 -20.29
C ALA A 206 5.63 10.98 -20.43
N LEU A 207 6.17 9.83 -20.03
CA LEU A 207 5.47 8.55 -20.03
C LEU A 207 5.56 7.87 -18.67
N ILE A 208 4.42 7.45 -18.13
CA ILE A 208 4.35 6.53 -17.00
C ILE A 208 4.26 5.11 -17.55
N CYS A 209 5.17 4.23 -17.10
CA CYS A 209 5.16 2.81 -17.44
C CYS A 209 4.82 1.98 -16.21
N VAL A 210 3.65 1.35 -16.21
CA VAL A 210 3.20 0.44 -15.15
C VAL A 210 3.66 -0.97 -15.51
N THR A 211 4.68 -1.48 -14.82
CA THR A 211 5.31 -2.75 -15.15
C THR A 211 6.01 -3.38 -13.94
N VAL A 212 6.04 -4.71 -13.88
CA VAL A 212 6.86 -5.46 -12.92
C VAL A 212 8.25 -5.80 -13.48
N GLN A 213 8.53 -5.47 -14.74
CA GLN A 213 9.78 -5.77 -15.40
C GLN A 213 10.91 -4.84 -14.97
N SER A 214 12.13 -5.39 -14.88
CA SER A 214 13.32 -4.63 -14.49
C SER A 214 13.77 -3.63 -15.53
N SER A 215 13.55 -3.90 -16.82
CA SER A 215 13.99 -3.08 -17.94
C SER A 215 12.84 -2.71 -18.87
N LEU A 216 12.94 -1.54 -19.47
CA LEU A 216 12.09 -1.04 -20.54
C LEU A 216 12.96 -0.79 -21.77
N PRO A 217 12.39 -0.77 -22.99
CA PRO A 217 13.13 -0.32 -24.18
C PRO A 217 13.58 1.13 -24.01
N GLU A 218 14.59 1.53 -24.75
CA GLU A 218 15.02 2.93 -24.77
C GLU A 218 13.98 3.78 -25.49
N LEU A 219 13.48 4.79 -24.79
CA LEU A 219 12.41 5.67 -25.27
C LEU A 219 12.92 7.12 -25.39
N ARG A 220 12.35 7.89 -26.31
CA ARG A 220 12.75 9.28 -26.58
C ARG A 220 12.12 10.31 -25.64
N VAL A 221 11.34 9.87 -24.67
CA VAL A 221 10.63 10.72 -23.69
C VAL A 221 11.08 10.37 -22.28
N PRO A 222 11.02 11.28 -21.31
CA PRO A 222 11.22 10.95 -19.90
C PRO A 222 10.26 9.85 -19.45
N VAL A 223 10.80 8.78 -18.87
CA VAL A 223 10.04 7.61 -18.43
C VAL A 223 10.02 7.55 -16.90
N TYR A 224 8.82 7.37 -16.35
CA TYR A 224 8.57 7.18 -14.94
C TYR A 224 8.00 5.77 -14.73
N LYS A 225 8.86 4.86 -14.23
CA LYS A 225 8.47 3.46 -14.01
C LYS A 225 7.73 3.31 -12.69
N LEU A 226 6.45 2.93 -12.77
CA LEU A 226 5.60 2.61 -11.63
C LEU A 226 5.51 1.09 -11.52
N VAL A 227 5.99 0.53 -10.41
CA VAL A 227 6.19 -0.92 -10.24
C VAL A 227 5.19 -1.48 -9.23
N PRO A 228 4.09 -2.12 -9.67
CA PRO A 228 3.15 -2.80 -8.79
C PRO A 228 3.80 -3.96 -8.03
N ARG A 229 3.50 -4.09 -6.74
CA ARG A 229 4.03 -5.17 -5.89
C ARG A 229 3.24 -6.45 -6.10
N ARG A 230 3.65 -7.23 -7.08
CA ARG A 230 2.96 -8.48 -7.47
C ARG A 230 3.80 -9.72 -7.28
N VAL A 231 5.12 -9.59 -7.17
CA VAL A 231 6.03 -10.73 -7.02
C VAL A 231 6.10 -11.18 -5.56
N VAL A 232 6.05 -12.48 -5.34
CA VAL A 232 6.26 -13.11 -4.04
C VAL A 232 7.37 -14.15 -4.14
N ALA A 233 8.09 -14.39 -3.04
CA ALA A 233 9.15 -15.37 -3.01
C ALA A 233 8.97 -16.36 -1.83
N GLY A 234 8.72 -17.62 -2.13
CA GLY A 234 8.81 -18.69 -1.16
C GLY A 234 10.27 -19.13 -1.01
N ILE A 235 10.80 -19.13 0.21
CA ILE A 235 12.22 -19.38 0.48
C ILE A 235 12.36 -20.53 1.49
N GLY A 236 13.17 -21.54 1.13
CA GLY A 236 13.67 -22.56 2.04
C GLY A 236 15.19 -22.41 2.15
N CYS A 237 15.75 -22.54 3.34
CA CYS A 237 17.20 -22.50 3.54
C CYS A 237 17.64 -23.43 4.68
N ARG A 238 18.92 -23.79 4.71
CA ARG A 238 19.51 -24.48 5.87
C ARG A 238 19.55 -23.52 7.06
N ARG A 239 19.68 -24.10 8.26
CA ARG A 239 19.88 -23.28 9.47
C ARG A 239 21.18 -22.49 9.35
N ASP A 240 21.16 -21.27 9.85
CA ASP A 240 22.31 -20.35 9.90
C ASP A 240 22.91 -20.04 8.51
N THR A 241 22.11 -20.12 7.45
CA THR A 241 22.54 -19.67 6.12
C THR A 241 22.89 -18.16 6.17
N PRO A 242 24.05 -17.73 5.65
CA PRO A 242 24.39 -16.31 5.66
C PRO A 242 23.40 -15.44 4.88
N PHE A 243 23.08 -14.27 5.39
CA PHE A 243 22.22 -13.27 4.73
C PHE A 243 22.64 -12.98 3.28
N ALA A 244 23.96 -12.79 3.06
CA ALA A 244 24.50 -12.46 1.74
C ALA A 244 24.19 -13.56 0.69
N VAL A 245 24.15 -14.83 1.11
CA VAL A 245 23.82 -15.96 0.22
C VAL A 245 22.35 -15.88 -0.19
N VAL A 246 21.44 -15.76 0.79
CA VAL A 246 19.99 -15.72 0.49
C VAL A 246 19.63 -14.49 -0.33
N SER A 247 20.17 -13.32 0.04
CA SER A 247 19.97 -12.05 -0.68
C SER A 247 20.50 -12.10 -2.12
N GLY A 248 21.72 -12.65 -2.30
CA GLY A 248 22.32 -12.82 -3.63
C GLY A 248 21.50 -13.73 -4.54
N LEU A 249 21.05 -14.88 -4.02
CA LEU A 249 20.25 -15.84 -4.77
C LEU A 249 18.84 -15.32 -5.09
N LEU A 250 18.21 -14.56 -4.19
CA LEU A 250 16.93 -13.89 -4.49
C LEU A 250 17.10 -12.85 -5.60
N LYS A 251 18.16 -12.04 -5.53
CA LYS A 251 18.47 -11.08 -6.59
C LYS A 251 18.72 -11.76 -7.93
N GLN A 252 19.49 -12.85 -7.96
CA GLN A 252 19.71 -13.67 -9.14
C GLN A 252 18.39 -14.20 -9.71
N GLN A 253 17.51 -14.72 -8.87
CA GLN A 253 16.22 -15.26 -9.30
C GLN A 253 15.30 -14.19 -9.88
N LEU A 254 15.24 -13.00 -9.26
CA LEU A 254 14.50 -11.86 -9.81
C LEU A 254 15.07 -11.43 -11.18
N GLN A 255 16.40 -11.35 -11.31
CA GLN A 255 17.07 -11.00 -12.57
C GLN A 255 16.82 -12.04 -13.67
N THR A 256 16.87 -13.34 -13.35
CA THR A 256 16.60 -14.42 -14.30
C THR A 256 15.21 -14.31 -14.93
N HIS A 257 14.24 -13.82 -14.17
CA HIS A 257 12.88 -13.62 -14.66
C HIS A 257 12.58 -12.16 -15.06
N ALA A 258 13.61 -11.34 -15.16
CA ALA A 258 13.53 -9.93 -15.52
C ALA A 258 12.60 -9.10 -14.62
N PHE A 259 12.37 -9.49 -13.36
CA PHE A 259 11.57 -8.73 -12.42
C PHE A 259 12.34 -7.57 -11.79
N ASP A 260 11.67 -6.44 -11.65
CA ASP A 260 12.16 -5.34 -10.84
C ASP A 260 12.13 -5.72 -9.35
N PRO A 261 13.20 -5.48 -8.59
CA PRO A 261 13.19 -5.73 -7.14
C PRO A 261 12.07 -5.00 -6.38
N LEU A 262 11.61 -3.84 -6.88
CA LEU A 262 10.48 -3.11 -6.30
C LEU A 262 9.15 -3.84 -6.47
N ALA A 263 9.05 -4.79 -7.40
CA ALA A 263 7.86 -5.61 -7.60
C ALA A 263 7.65 -6.64 -6.48
N LEU A 264 8.68 -6.89 -5.63
CA LEU A 264 8.57 -7.84 -4.56
C LEU A 264 7.57 -7.34 -3.48
N ARG A 265 6.50 -8.12 -3.29
CA ARG A 265 5.44 -7.83 -2.31
C ARG A 265 5.77 -8.39 -0.94
N ALA A 266 6.22 -9.64 -0.89
CA ALA A 266 6.52 -10.35 0.35
C ALA A 266 7.49 -11.51 0.10
N ILE A 267 8.19 -11.94 1.15
CA ILE A 267 8.87 -13.23 1.19
C ILE A 267 8.17 -14.13 2.19
N GLY A 268 8.24 -15.45 2.00
CA GLY A 268 7.59 -16.39 2.90
C GLY A 268 8.41 -17.65 3.14
N SER A 269 8.15 -18.30 4.29
CA SER A 269 8.75 -19.58 4.66
C SER A 269 7.85 -20.38 5.61
N ILE A 270 8.35 -21.54 6.07
CA ILE A 270 7.66 -22.37 7.05
C ILE A 270 7.90 -21.88 8.48
N THR A 271 6.97 -22.13 9.42
CA THR A 271 7.05 -21.76 10.86
C THR A 271 8.41 -22.08 11.50
N LEU A 272 9.03 -23.22 11.13
CA LEU A 272 10.35 -23.60 11.61
C LEU A 272 11.43 -22.53 11.32
N LYS A 273 11.19 -21.64 10.36
CA LYS A 273 12.09 -20.58 9.89
C LYS A 273 11.68 -19.18 10.32
N GLU A 274 10.68 -19.04 11.18
CA GLU A 274 10.19 -17.75 11.69
C GLU A 274 11.28 -16.87 12.28
N HIS A 275 12.25 -17.49 13.00
CA HIS A 275 13.35 -16.79 13.64
C HIS A 275 14.70 -16.97 12.89
N GLU A 276 14.68 -17.36 11.63
CA GLU A 276 15.90 -17.47 10.82
C GLU A 276 16.42 -16.06 10.48
N LYS A 277 17.55 -15.69 11.08
CA LYS A 277 18.13 -14.33 10.96
C LYS A 277 18.28 -13.85 9.53
N ALA A 278 18.70 -14.74 8.61
CA ALA A 278 18.90 -14.37 7.21
C ALA A 278 17.58 -13.94 6.54
N LEU A 279 16.46 -14.58 6.86
CA LEU A 279 15.15 -14.27 6.27
C LEU A 279 14.55 -13.02 6.90
N THR A 280 14.67 -12.84 8.23
CA THR A 280 14.22 -11.64 8.92
C THR A 280 14.96 -10.39 8.39
N LEU A 281 16.30 -10.46 8.34
CA LEU A 281 17.12 -9.37 7.79
C LEU A 281 16.82 -9.11 6.31
N LEU A 282 16.50 -10.16 5.53
CA LEU A 282 16.13 -10.00 4.12
C LEU A 282 14.82 -9.23 3.98
N ALA A 283 13.78 -9.60 4.73
CA ALA A 283 12.51 -8.89 4.74
C ALA A 283 12.67 -7.42 5.13
N GLU A 284 13.44 -7.16 6.20
CA GLU A 284 13.76 -5.82 6.67
C GLU A 284 14.51 -5.00 5.60
N SER A 285 15.55 -5.56 4.98
CA SER A 285 16.35 -4.87 3.96
C SER A 285 15.58 -4.52 2.69
N LEU A 286 14.57 -5.31 2.36
CA LEU A 286 13.69 -5.12 1.20
C LEU A 286 12.41 -4.34 1.55
N HIS A 287 12.19 -4.05 2.83
CA HIS A 287 10.97 -3.42 3.35
C HIS A 287 9.70 -4.15 2.89
N VAL A 288 9.70 -5.49 3.04
CA VAL A 288 8.57 -6.35 2.70
C VAL A 288 8.17 -7.22 3.89
N PRO A 289 6.90 -7.66 3.98
CA PRO A 289 6.48 -8.64 4.97
C PRO A 289 7.24 -9.96 4.86
N PHE A 290 7.46 -10.62 6.01
CA PHE A 290 7.90 -12.00 6.09
C PHE A 290 6.70 -12.85 6.54
N GLU A 291 6.12 -13.61 5.61
CA GLU A 291 4.94 -14.43 5.84
C GLU A 291 5.33 -15.86 6.27
N ILE A 292 4.65 -16.37 7.31
CA ILE A 292 4.96 -17.68 7.88
C ILE A 292 3.79 -18.65 7.69
N PHE A 293 4.10 -19.84 7.22
CA PHE A 293 3.13 -20.90 6.94
C PHE A 293 3.37 -22.14 7.79
N THR A 294 2.30 -22.76 8.29
CA THR A 294 2.39 -24.01 9.04
C THR A 294 2.71 -25.19 8.12
N ALA A 295 3.34 -26.23 8.67
CA ALA A 295 3.59 -27.47 7.91
C ALA A 295 2.29 -28.08 7.35
N ASP A 296 1.18 -27.98 8.08
CA ASP A 296 -0.11 -28.50 7.64
C ASP A 296 -0.67 -27.74 6.43
N ALA A 297 -0.53 -26.41 6.40
CA ALA A 297 -0.93 -25.59 5.25
C ALA A 297 -0.10 -25.97 4.00
N LEU A 298 1.21 -26.17 4.15
CA LEU A 298 2.08 -26.54 3.04
C LEU A 298 1.80 -27.97 2.54
N ARG A 299 1.47 -28.91 3.44
CA ARG A 299 1.19 -30.32 3.10
C ARG A 299 0.01 -30.45 2.16
N GLN A 300 -1.00 -29.59 2.24
CA GLN A 300 -2.16 -29.60 1.35
C GLN A 300 -1.77 -29.42 -0.12
N HIS A 301 -0.67 -28.76 -0.40
CA HIS A 301 -0.19 -28.45 -1.76
C HIS A 301 1.09 -29.20 -2.14
N GLU A 302 1.65 -30.02 -1.24
CA GLU A 302 2.92 -30.74 -1.43
C GLU A 302 2.95 -31.62 -2.69
N HIS A 303 1.81 -32.23 -3.02
CA HIS A 303 1.67 -33.15 -4.18
C HIS A 303 2.00 -32.48 -5.53
N ARG A 304 2.06 -31.14 -5.57
CA ARG A 304 2.38 -30.34 -6.78
C ARG A 304 3.88 -30.14 -6.99
N PHE A 305 4.71 -30.50 -6.00
CA PHE A 305 6.13 -30.15 -5.98
C PHE A 305 7.00 -31.39 -5.80
N PRO A 306 8.25 -31.36 -6.31
CA PRO A 306 9.22 -32.39 -6.04
C PRO A 306 9.46 -32.52 -4.53
N VAL A 307 9.41 -33.76 -4.05
CA VAL A 307 9.59 -34.10 -2.64
C VAL A 307 11.08 -34.38 -2.37
N SER A 308 11.58 -33.84 -1.25
CA SER A 308 12.90 -34.14 -0.71
C SER A 308 12.75 -34.84 0.64
N ASP A 309 13.30 -36.06 0.76
CA ASP A 309 13.27 -36.81 2.01
C ASP A 309 13.99 -36.07 3.15
N PHE A 310 15.09 -35.40 2.84
CA PHE A 310 15.83 -34.59 3.80
C PHE A 310 14.96 -33.44 4.36
N VAL A 311 14.26 -32.72 3.46
CA VAL A 311 13.35 -31.64 3.87
C VAL A 311 12.20 -32.21 4.69
N ARG A 312 11.63 -33.35 4.28
CA ARG A 312 10.54 -34.01 5.00
C ARG A 312 10.92 -34.43 6.41
N GLN A 313 12.11 -35.00 6.59
CA GLN A 313 12.62 -35.39 7.92
C GLN A 313 12.82 -34.17 8.84
N THR A 314 13.20 -33.03 8.27
CA THR A 314 13.52 -31.83 9.05
C THR A 314 12.30 -30.95 9.34
N THR A 315 11.39 -30.83 8.37
CA THR A 315 10.30 -29.84 8.42
C THR A 315 8.89 -30.46 8.49
N GLY A 316 8.78 -31.77 8.29
CA GLY A 316 7.50 -32.49 8.21
C GLY A 316 6.79 -32.36 6.86
N VAL A 317 7.39 -31.67 5.88
CA VAL A 317 6.89 -31.50 4.50
C VAL A 317 8.01 -31.78 3.48
N GLY A 318 7.67 -32.27 2.30
CA GLY A 318 8.64 -32.64 1.27
C GLY A 318 9.24 -31.45 0.51
N SER A 319 8.60 -30.27 0.57
CA SER A 319 9.05 -29.04 -0.06
C SER A 319 8.53 -27.83 0.72
N VAL A 320 9.30 -26.74 0.77
CA VAL A 320 8.93 -25.50 1.45
C VAL A 320 8.71 -24.36 0.45
N SER A 321 9.72 -23.99 -0.34
CA SER A 321 9.68 -22.79 -1.20
C SER A 321 8.52 -22.79 -2.21
N GLY A 322 8.30 -23.94 -2.87
CA GLY A 322 7.23 -24.09 -3.85
C GLY A 322 5.83 -23.91 -3.26
N PRO A 323 5.42 -24.73 -2.25
CA PRO A 323 4.13 -24.57 -1.60
C PRO A 323 3.90 -23.19 -0.98
N VAL A 324 4.93 -22.57 -0.40
CA VAL A 324 4.86 -21.19 0.13
C VAL A 324 4.56 -20.19 -0.99
N ALA A 325 5.34 -20.19 -2.07
CA ALA A 325 5.11 -19.31 -3.21
C ALA A 325 3.73 -19.56 -3.85
N TRP A 326 3.29 -20.80 -3.91
CA TRP A 326 1.96 -21.17 -4.40
C TRP A 326 0.84 -20.52 -3.57
N LEU A 327 0.91 -20.64 -2.25
CA LEU A 327 -0.08 -20.04 -1.34
C LEU A 327 -0.08 -18.50 -1.44
N MET A 328 1.11 -17.89 -1.46
CA MET A 328 1.26 -16.43 -1.53
C MET A 328 0.79 -15.83 -2.85
N SER A 329 0.91 -16.58 -3.96
CA SER A 329 0.55 -16.11 -5.31
C SER A 329 -0.86 -16.51 -5.76
N GLY A 330 -1.60 -17.26 -4.93
CA GLY A 330 -2.87 -17.85 -5.37
C GLY A 330 -2.71 -18.90 -6.46
N GLY A 331 -1.55 -19.55 -6.54
CA GLY A 331 -1.27 -20.64 -7.47
C GLY A 331 -0.52 -20.24 -8.74
N GLN A 332 -0.10 -19.01 -8.87
CA GLN A 332 0.60 -18.54 -10.08
C GLN A 332 2.12 -18.47 -9.85
N LEU A 333 2.80 -19.55 -10.19
CA LEU A 333 4.25 -19.64 -10.09
C LEU A 333 4.94 -19.18 -11.37
N VAL A 334 6.19 -18.73 -11.22
CA VAL A 334 7.03 -18.24 -12.32
C VAL A 334 8.30 -19.08 -12.40
N GLY A 335 8.51 -19.70 -13.55
CA GLY A 335 9.71 -20.46 -13.84
C GLY A 335 9.97 -21.62 -12.90
N GLU A 336 11.22 -22.04 -12.83
CA GLU A 336 11.67 -23.15 -11.99
C GLU A 336 12.17 -22.67 -10.62
N THR A 337 12.08 -23.55 -9.62
CA THR A 337 12.65 -23.32 -8.30
C THR A 337 14.17 -23.28 -8.39
N LEU A 338 14.80 -22.20 -7.99
CA LEU A 338 16.24 -22.10 -7.78
C LEU A 338 16.64 -23.02 -6.61
N ARG A 339 17.72 -23.82 -6.81
CA ARG A 339 18.27 -24.72 -5.78
C ARG A 339 19.79 -24.61 -5.77
N GLU A 340 20.30 -23.79 -4.87
CA GLU A 340 21.73 -23.50 -4.82
C GLU A 340 22.20 -23.23 -3.39
N GLN A 341 23.41 -23.63 -3.02
CA GLN A 341 24.06 -23.37 -1.72
C GLN A 341 23.19 -23.69 -0.49
N GLY A 342 22.30 -24.69 -0.60
CA GLY A 342 21.38 -25.07 0.48
C GLY A 342 20.19 -24.15 0.66
N VAL A 343 19.94 -23.26 -0.30
CA VAL A 343 18.77 -22.38 -0.40
C VAL A 343 17.89 -22.85 -1.57
N THR A 344 16.58 -22.75 -1.39
CA THR A 344 15.58 -22.96 -2.45
C THR A 344 14.70 -21.71 -2.54
N ILE A 345 14.52 -21.17 -3.75
CA ILE A 345 13.67 -20.00 -3.99
C ILE A 345 12.71 -20.29 -5.14
N THR A 346 11.43 -20.11 -4.88
CA THR A 346 10.37 -20.19 -5.89
C THR A 346 9.68 -18.82 -5.94
N LEU A 347 9.52 -18.27 -7.15
CA LEU A 347 8.77 -17.03 -7.35
C LEU A 347 7.33 -17.31 -7.75
N GLY A 348 6.45 -16.42 -7.41
CA GLY A 348 5.07 -16.37 -7.88
C GLY A 348 4.64 -14.92 -8.13
N VAL A 349 3.58 -14.75 -8.93
CA VAL A 349 2.97 -13.44 -9.20
C VAL A 349 1.54 -13.47 -8.66
N SER A 350 1.20 -12.53 -7.79
CA SER A 350 -0.17 -12.37 -7.24
C SER A 350 -0.93 -11.29 -8.05
N HIS A 351 -2.19 -11.52 -8.26
CA HIS A 351 -3.13 -10.55 -8.85
C HIS A 351 -3.94 -9.82 -7.79
#